data_1191a134535c0e221835be2dcbe0fcb9
#
_entry.id   1191a134535c0e221835be2dcbe0fcb9
#
_cell.length_a   1.000
_cell.length_b   1.000
_cell.length_c   1.000
_cell.angle_alpha   90.00
_cell.angle_beta   90.00
_cell.angle_gamma   90.00
#
_symmetry.space_group_name_H-M   'P 1'
#
loop_
_entity.id
_entity.type
_entity.pdbx_description
1 polymer ?
#
loop_
_entity_poly.entity_id
_entity_poly.type
_entity_poly.pdbx_seq_one_letter_code
_entity_poly.pdbx_strand_id
1 'polypeptide(L)'
;MYQNYYASGYSAGATVVTMDGYYDPTSRENTIISGNLVNEIEMGSTTHTILFGGEIIDTTNNNLRYNTYFSNTQDDNEVFNITNPMDFTVNAAGQPSTNDYRADLKSKTKSDIEVTSIYFQDQIDVNDNLKLMIGGRHDTFDITVTDVKNGSAQSREDKEFSPRAGLIYKPKDNISVYYSYSESFLPRSGEQFKSLSASSAALDPDVYESSEVGVKVAISDDLSLTAAFFESEQTVASKDDVTGEDVDIKGLTVDGFEAELKGNLTDKFSLVAGFTAMDGETSSGGEPREIPDQMLTLYGTYEISDKAGIAFGFTKQGESNIKNNKPDLILPSYTRFDMAAYYNISDDLVLRFNVENLTDELYFQHSHSTHQASVGEEKNVRVSISKKF
;
A
#
# COMPACT_ATOMS: atom_id res chain seq x y z
N MET A 1 -1.74 -17.06 9.70
CA MET A 1 -2.66 -16.10 10.34
C MET A 1 -3.92 -16.84 10.69
N TYR A 2 -4.44 -16.70 11.89
CA TYR A 2 -5.75 -17.23 12.28
C TYR A 2 -6.75 -16.08 12.13
N GLN A 3 -7.85 -16.32 11.45
CA GLN A 3 -8.84 -15.30 11.24
C GLN A 3 -10.23 -15.90 11.28
N ASN A 4 -11.07 -15.33 12.14
CA ASN A 4 -12.51 -15.53 12.12
C ASN A 4 -13.15 -14.24 11.63
N TYR A 5 -14.13 -14.34 10.76
CA TYR A 5 -14.82 -13.21 10.17
C TYR A 5 -16.29 -13.54 9.91
N TYR A 6 -17.08 -12.54 9.62
CA TYR A 6 -18.47 -12.74 9.23
C TYR A 6 -18.56 -13.48 7.89
N ALA A 7 -19.26 -14.62 7.89
CA ALA A 7 -19.41 -15.44 6.68
C ALA A 7 -20.42 -14.84 5.68
N SER A 8 -21.35 -14.01 6.15
CA SER A 8 -22.40 -13.41 5.32
C SER A 8 -22.77 -12.03 5.83
N GLY A 9 -23.53 -11.28 5.01
CA GLY A 9 -23.98 -9.94 5.32
C GLY A 9 -24.74 -9.86 6.64
N TYR A 10 -24.44 -8.81 7.40
CA TYR A 10 -25.13 -8.46 8.63
C TYR A 10 -26.41 -7.70 8.31
N SER A 11 -27.49 -8.02 9.01
CA SER A 11 -28.73 -7.25 8.97
C SER A 11 -28.86 -6.39 10.22
N ALA A 12 -29.20 -5.11 10.06
CA ALA A 12 -29.42 -4.22 11.19
C ALA A 12 -30.46 -4.79 12.17
N GLY A 13 -30.11 -4.84 13.47
CA GLY A 13 -30.95 -5.43 14.51
C GLY A 13 -30.83 -6.95 14.66
N ALA A 14 -29.94 -7.61 13.92
CA ALA A 14 -29.63 -9.01 14.17
C ALA A 14 -29.01 -9.18 15.57
N THR A 15 -29.38 -10.26 16.26
CA THR A 15 -28.83 -10.62 17.57
C THR A 15 -27.80 -11.74 17.51
N VAL A 16 -27.66 -12.31 16.32
CA VAL A 16 -26.71 -13.39 16.03
C VAL A 16 -25.95 -13.10 14.74
N VAL A 17 -24.77 -13.69 14.62
CA VAL A 17 -23.90 -13.59 13.44
C VAL A 17 -23.30 -14.96 13.14
N THR A 18 -23.16 -15.28 11.84
CA THR A 18 -22.38 -16.42 11.39
C THR A 18 -20.94 -16.01 11.22
N MET A 19 -20.04 -16.72 11.88
CA MET A 19 -18.59 -16.54 11.75
C MET A 19 -18.02 -17.67 10.90
N ASP A 20 -17.04 -17.33 10.09
CA ASP A 20 -16.21 -18.24 9.31
C ASP A 20 -14.76 -18.10 9.77
N GLY A 21 -13.92 -19.08 9.49
CA GLY A 21 -12.53 -19.04 9.86
C GLY A 21 -11.61 -19.73 8.86
N TYR A 22 -10.37 -19.27 8.80
CA TYR A 22 -9.31 -19.91 8.02
C TYR A 22 -7.93 -19.68 8.62
N TYR A 23 -6.98 -20.49 8.19
CA TYR A 23 -5.57 -20.32 8.52
C TYR A 23 -4.72 -20.42 7.25
N ASP A 24 -4.06 -19.32 6.88
CA ASP A 24 -3.23 -19.19 5.65
C ASP A 24 -1.75 -18.95 6.02
N PRO A 25 -0.97 -19.98 6.35
CA PRO A 25 0.46 -19.82 6.52
C PRO A 25 1.17 -19.73 5.15
N THR A 26 2.10 -18.78 5.05
CA THR A 26 2.95 -18.57 3.88
C THR A 26 4.40 -18.60 4.31
N SER A 27 5.25 -19.28 3.54
CA SER A 27 6.70 -19.23 3.65
C SER A 27 7.29 -18.78 2.33
N ARG A 28 8.14 -17.74 2.36
CA ARG A 28 8.81 -17.21 1.17
C ARG A 28 10.31 -17.13 1.42
N GLU A 29 11.06 -17.59 0.44
CA GLU A 29 12.52 -17.52 0.40
C GLU A 29 12.90 -16.74 -0.86
N ASN A 30 13.75 -15.72 -0.70
CA ASN A 30 14.23 -14.90 -1.81
C ASN A 30 15.76 -14.88 -1.83
N THR A 31 16.33 -15.02 -3.00
CA THR A 31 17.74 -14.73 -3.28
C THR A 31 17.78 -13.61 -4.30
N ILE A 32 18.44 -12.50 -3.98
CA ILE A 32 18.55 -11.33 -4.85
C ILE A 32 20.03 -11.01 -5.05
N ILE A 33 20.45 -10.92 -6.31
CA ILE A 33 21.78 -10.49 -6.71
C ILE A 33 21.61 -9.32 -7.66
N SER A 34 22.18 -8.16 -7.30
CA SER A 34 22.14 -6.97 -8.14
C SER A 34 23.50 -6.30 -8.23
N GLY A 35 23.76 -5.63 -9.36
CA GLY A 35 24.95 -4.86 -9.58
C GLY A 35 24.67 -3.59 -10.38
N ASN A 36 25.27 -2.48 -9.95
CA ASN A 36 25.11 -1.18 -10.57
C ASN A 36 26.48 -0.56 -10.93
N LEU A 37 26.52 0.06 -12.07
CA LEU A 37 27.60 0.94 -12.50
C LEU A 37 27.03 2.35 -12.69
N VAL A 38 27.62 3.32 -11.97
CA VAL A 38 27.27 4.73 -12.12
C VAL A 38 28.50 5.47 -12.59
N ASN A 39 28.33 6.29 -13.63
CA ASN A 39 29.42 7.10 -14.15
C ASN A 39 28.92 8.50 -14.51
N GLU A 40 29.75 9.52 -14.24
CA GLU A 40 29.50 10.89 -14.61
C GLU A 40 30.41 11.25 -15.79
N ILE A 41 29.84 11.79 -16.85
CA ILE A 41 30.52 12.11 -18.10
C ILE A 41 30.12 13.53 -18.55
N GLU A 42 31.09 14.36 -18.84
CA GLU A 42 30.87 15.65 -19.48
C GLU A 42 30.79 15.47 -21.00
N MET A 43 29.70 15.90 -21.62
CA MET A 43 29.48 15.89 -23.07
C MET A 43 29.20 17.30 -23.58
N GLY A 44 30.24 18.01 -23.97
CA GLY A 44 30.12 19.40 -24.39
C GLY A 44 29.74 20.33 -23.25
N SER A 45 28.53 20.87 -23.26
CA SER A 45 27.98 21.73 -22.20
C SER A 45 27.05 21.00 -21.22
N THR A 46 26.88 19.68 -21.37
CA THR A 46 25.98 18.87 -20.53
C THR A 46 26.77 17.90 -19.68
N THR A 47 26.27 17.63 -18.45
CA THR A 47 26.78 16.59 -17.59
C THR A 47 25.78 15.46 -17.54
N HIS A 48 26.25 14.23 -17.79
CA HIS A 48 25.45 13.02 -17.81
C HIS A 48 25.82 12.13 -16.64
N THR A 49 24.86 11.81 -15.78
CA THR A 49 25.02 10.77 -14.76
C THR A 49 24.30 9.50 -15.24
N ILE A 50 25.09 8.58 -15.79
CA ILE A 50 24.60 7.35 -16.40
C ILE A 50 24.65 6.24 -15.36
N LEU A 51 23.50 5.60 -15.14
CA LEU A 51 23.34 4.37 -14.39
C LEU A 51 23.07 3.22 -15.37
N PHE A 52 23.82 2.15 -15.25
CA PHE A 52 23.52 0.87 -15.88
C PHE A 52 23.57 -0.23 -14.83
N GLY A 53 22.59 -1.14 -14.82
CA GLY A 53 22.53 -2.21 -13.85
C GLY A 53 21.81 -3.45 -14.32
N GLY A 54 21.94 -4.49 -13.52
CA GLY A 54 21.22 -5.75 -13.69
C GLY A 54 20.92 -6.39 -12.36
N GLU A 55 19.88 -7.23 -12.36
CA GLU A 55 19.38 -7.92 -11.18
C GLU A 55 18.89 -9.32 -11.55
N ILE A 56 19.14 -10.27 -10.69
CA ILE A 56 18.56 -11.61 -10.74
C ILE A 56 17.87 -11.87 -9.40
N ILE A 57 16.62 -12.31 -9.47
CA ILE A 57 15.83 -12.66 -8.28
C ILE A 57 15.37 -14.11 -8.46
N ASP A 58 15.60 -14.94 -7.45
CA ASP A 58 15.04 -16.27 -7.32
C ASP A 58 14.14 -16.31 -6.08
N THR A 59 12.90 -16.70 -6.24
CA THR A 59 11.90 -16.74 -5.17
C THR A 59 11.17 -18.07 -5.16
N THR A 60 11.18 -18.76 -4.03
CA THR A 60 10.25 -19.86 -3.76
C THR A 60 9.20 -19.41 -2.75
N ASN A 61 7.93 -19.54 -3.11
CA ASN A 61 6.80 -19.16 -2.27
C ASN A 61 5.88 -20.36 -2.03
N ASN A 62 5.71 -20.76 -0.76
CA ASN A 62 4.84 -21.84 -0.36
C ASN A 62 3.64 -21.28 0.40
N ASN A 63 2.45 -21.54 -0.13
CA ASN A 63 1.19 -21.11 0.48
C ASN A 63 0.35 -22.33 0.86
N LEU A 64 -0.16 -22.30 2.08
CA LEU A 64 -1.15 -23.27 2.53
C LEU A 64 -2.43 -22.53 2.93
N ARG A 65 -3.56 -23.13 2.70
CA ARG A 65 -4.83 -22.70 3.28
C ARG A 65 -5.51 -23.87 3.93
N TYR A 66 -5.87 -23.70 5.18
CA TYR A 66 -6.67 -24.66 5.95
C TYR A 66 -8.08 -24.10 6.13
N ASN A 67 -9.08 -24.96 5.99
CA ASN A 67 -10.37 -24.71 6.60
C ASN A 67 -10.24 -24.89 8.10
N THR A 68 -11.06 -24.16 8.83
CA THR A 68 -11.18 -24.32 10.28
C THR A 68 -12.51 -25.01 10.58
N TYR A 69 -12.55 -25.85 11.62
CA TYR A 69 -13.79 -26.52 12.00
C TYR A 69 -14.18 -26.11 13.41
N PHE A 70 -15.38 -25.59 13.54
CA PHE A 70 -15.99 -25.36 14.83
C PHE A 70 -16.49 -26.68 15.39
N SER A 71 -16.35 -26.85 16.71
CA SER A 71 -16.63 -28.12 17.41
C SER A 71 -18.07 -28.62 17.28
N ASN A 72 -19.04 -27.71 17.12
CA ASN A 72 -20.46 -28.08 17.07
C ASN A 72 -20.94 -28.35 15.64
N THR A 73 -20.51 -27.60 14.67
CA THR A 73 -20.95 -27.72 13.28
C THR A 73 -20.10 -28.71 12.48
N GLN A 74 -18.84 -28.94 12.88
CA GLN A 74 -17.85 -29.72 12.14
C GLN A 74 -17.60 -29.20 10.72
N ASP A 75 -17.79 -27.88 10.54
CA ASP A 75 -17.47 -27.15 9.32
C ASP A 75 -16.85 -25.77 9.68
N ASP A 76 -16.59 -24.93 8.66
CA ASP A 76 -15.94 -23.65 8.81
C ASP A 76 -16.86 -22.52 9.31
N ASN A 77 -18.14 -22.81 9.58
CA ASN A 77 -19.13 -21.83 10.01
C ASN A 77 -19.76 -22.19 11.34
N GLU A 78 -19.93 -21.21 12.24
CA GLU A 78 -20.74 -21.33 13.46
C GLU A 78 -21.44 -20.01 13.79
N VAL A 79 -22.60 -20.08 14.44
CA VAL A 79 -23.42 -18.92 14.78
C VAL A 79 -23.18 -18.52 16.24
N PHE A 80 -22.88 -17.22 16.44
CA PHE A 80 -22.64 -16.62 17.75
C PHE A 80 -23.64 -15.51 18.06
N ASN A 81 -23.90 -15.28 19.35
CA ASN A 81 -24.64 -14.11 19.78
C ASN A 81 -23.78 -12.84 19.65
N ILE A 82 -24.37 -11.76 19.17
CA ILE A 82 -23.72 -10.44 19.15
C ILE A 82 -23.83 -9.85 20.55
N THR A 83 -22.71 -9.84 21.27
CA THR A 83 -22.55 -9.26 22.61
C THR A 83 -21.37 -8.30 22.61
N ASN A 84 -21.25 -7.45 23.61
CA ASN A 84 -20.10 -6.56 23.76
C ASN A 84 -19.44 -6.79 25.15
N PRO A 85 -18.23 -7.37 25.24
CA PRO A 85 -17.50 -8.02 24.14
C PRO A 85 -18.17 -9.28 23.62
N MET A 86 -17.90 -9.67 22.37
CA MET A 86 -18.36 -10.94 21.83
C MET A 86 -17.68 -12.13 22.55
N ASP A 87 -18.49 -13.13 22.90
CA ASP A 87 -18.01 -14.38 23.47
C ASP A 87 -17.98 -15.48 22.38
N PHE A 88 -16.80 -15.87 21.95
CA PHE A 88 -16.59 -16.96 21.00
C PHE A 88 -16.41 -18.33 21.66
N THR A 89 -16.52 -18.43 22.97
CA THR A 89 -16.43 -19.70 23.70
C THR A 89 -17.75 -20.42 23.77
N VAL A 90 -18.86 -19.72 23.47
CA VAL A 90 -20.22 -20.24 23.51
C VAL A 90 -20.98 -19.80 22.27
N ASN A 91 -21.55 -20.75 21.53
CA ASN A 91 -22.34 -20.46 20.34
C ASN A 91 -23.75 -19.90 20.67
N ALA A 92 -24.49 -19.48 19.64
CA ALA A 92 -25.83 -18.91 19.83
C ALA A 92 -26.84 -19.88 20.46
N ALA A 93 -26.59 -21.18 20.41
CA ALA A 93 -27.43 -22.22 21.09
C ALA A 93 -27.02 -22.45 22.54
N GLY A 94 -26.04 -21.71 23.08
CA GLY A 94 -25.56 -21.89 24.45
C GLY A 94 -24.61 -23.08 24.65
N GLN A 95 -24.02 -23.60 23.57
CA GLN A 95 -23.11 -24.74 23.64
C GLN A 95 -21.67 -24.25 23.65
N PRO A 96 -20.75 -24.87 24.41
CA PRO A 96 -19.31 -24.55 24.31
C PRO A 96 -18.81 -24.70 22.87
N SER A 97 -18.10 -23.71 22.38
CA SER A 97 -17.51 -23.68 21.03
C SER A 97 -16.02 -23.62 21.10
N THR A 98 -15.34 -24.42 20.28
CA THR A 98 -13.92 -24.37 20.02
C THR A 98 -13.70 -24.44 18.52
N ASN A 99 -12.57 -23.91 18.04
CA ASN A 99 -12.24 -23.89 16.62
C ASN A 99 -10.90 -24.60 16.38
N ASP A 100 -10.89 -25.65 15.56
CA ASP A 100 -9.68 -26.25 15.02
C ASP A 100 -9.27 -25.54 13.73
N TYR A 101 -8.29 -24.68 13.81
CA TYR A 101 -7.79 -23.88 12.68
C TYR A 101 -6.96 -24.69 11.64
N ARG A 102 -6.78 -25.97 11.85
CA ARG A 102 -6.02 -26.85 10.92
C ARG A 102 -6.77 -28.14 10.59
N ALA A 103 -8.07 -28.11 10.71
CA ALA A 103 -8.92 -29.31 10.55
C ALA A 103 -8.79 -29.94 9.14
N ASP A 104 -8.75 -29.11 8.10
CA ASP A 104 -8.64 -29.60 6.72
C ASP A 104 -7.74 -28.72 5.88
N LEU A 105 -6.78 -29.33 5.18
CA LEU A 105 -5.93 -28.64 4.21
C LEU A 105 -6.69 -28.39 2.89
N LYS A 106 -7.24 -27.19 2.73
CA LYS A 106 -8.01 -26.78 1.55
C LYS A 106 -7.17 -26.66 0.31
N SER A 107 -6.06 -25.91 0.38
CA SER A 107 -5.14 -25.75 -0.74
C SER A 107 -3.68 -25.72 -0.28
N LYS A 108 -2.79 -26.15 -1.15
CA LYS A 108 -1.35 -26.05 -1.01
C LYS A 108 -0.75 -25.74 -2.36
N THR A 109 -0.15 -24.55 -2.50
CA THR A 109 0.52 -24.11 -3.71
C THR A 109 1.99 -23.85 -3.44
N LYS A 110 2.82 -24.17 -4.42
CA LYS A 110 4.23 -23.78 -4.49
C LYS A 110 4.41 -22.93 -5.74
N SER A 111 5.03 -21.77 -5.60
CA SER A 111 5.40 -20.94 -6.74
C SER A 111 6.92 -20.80 -6.76
N ASP A 112 7.50 -21.10 -7.91
CA ASP A 112 8.90 -20.86 -8.21
C ASP A 112 8.95 -19.71 -9.21
N ILE A 113 9.73 -18.66 -8.91
CA ILE A 113 9.76 -17.41 -9.64
C ILE A 113 11.21 -17.04 -9.89
N GLU A 114 11.54 -16.79 -11.15
CA GLU A 114 12.84 -16.27 -11.57
C GLU A 114 12.64 -14.93 -12.29
N VAL A 115 13.37 -13.88 -11.86
CA VAL A 115 13.35 -12.59 -12.55
C VAL A 115 14.76 -12.24 -12.96
N THR A 116 14.93 -11.90 -14.23
CA THR A 116 16.17 -11.34 -14.76
C THR A 116 15.88 -9.96 -15.32
N SER A 117 16.62 -8.96 -14.86
CA SER A 117 16.40 -7.58 -15.23
C SER A 117 17.67 -6.89 -15.67
N ILE A 118 17.53 -6.04 -16.67
CA ILE A 118 18.54 -5.04 -17.03
C ILE A 118 17.88 -3.66 -17.02
N TYR A 119 18.59 -2.66 -16.55
CA TYR A 119 18.05 -1.30 -16.50
C TYR A 119 19.14 -0.26 -16.77
N PHE A 120 18.66 0.85 -17.25
CA PHE A 120 19.50 1.99 -17.58
C PHE A 120 18.78 3.28 -17.20
N GLN A 121 19.55 4.29 -16.83
CA GLN A 121 19.06 5.65 -16.62
C GLN A 121 20.17 6.63 -16.98
N ASP A 122 19.80 7.73 -17.63
CA ASP A 122 20.65 8.90 -17.84
C ASP A 122 19.98 10.13 -17.22
N GLN A 123 20.66 10.74 -16.27
CA GLN A 123 20.30 12.04 -15.74
C GLN A 123 21.20 13.08 -16.40
N ILE A 124 20.58 14.00 -17.12
CA ILE A 124 21.25 14.97 -17.97
C ILE A 124 21.11 16.36 -17.37
N ASP A 125 22.19 16.94 -16.90
CA ASP A 125 22.25 18.32 -16.50
C ASP A 125 22.53 19.15 -17.76
N VAL A 126 21.46 19.67 -18.40
CA VAL A 126 21.54 20.44 -19.64
C VAL A 126 22.20 21.81 -19.40
N ASN A 127 21.85 22.43 -18.29
CA ASN A 127 22.43 23.65 -17.74
C ASN A 127 21.96 23.79 -16.26
N ASP A 128 22.33 24.89 -15.60
CA ASP A 128 22.00 25.16 -14.19
C ASP A 128 20.49 25.14 -13.90
N ASN A 129 19.67 25.43 -14.92
CA ASN A 129 18.23 25.56 -14.79
C ASN A 129 17.43 24.35 -15.31
N LEU A 130 18.02 23.48 -16.11
CA LEU A 130 17.30 22.41 -16.80
C LEU A 130 18.00 21.07 -16.61
N LYS A 131 17.26 20.10 -16.05
CA LYS A 131 17.68 18.71 -15.92
C LYS A 131 16.64 17.80 -16.58
N LEU A 132 17.12 16.79 -17.26
CA LEU A 132 16.30 15.72 -17.85
C LEU A 132 16.68 14.39 -17.21
N MET A 133 15.75 13.47 -17.18
CA MET A 133 16.00 12.09 -16.81
C MET A 133 15.26 11.19 -17.80
N ILE A 134 15.97 10.23 -18.37
CA ILE A 134 15.39 9.17 -19.20
C ILE A 134 15.93 7.83 -18.73
N GLY A 135 15.14 6.81 -18.79
CA GLY A 135 15.55 5.48 -18.39
C GLY A 135 14.50 4.43 -18.70
N GLY A 136 14.86 3.21 -18.43
CA GLY A 136 13.95 2.09 -18.56
C GLY A 136 14.54 0.83 -17.95
N ARG A 137 13.67 -0.10 -17.69
CA ARG A 137 13.98 -1.43 -17.17
C ARG A 137 13.32 -2.47 -18.06
N HIS A 138 14.08 -3.48 -18.44
CA HIS A 138 13.54 -4.66 -19.10
C HIS A 138 13.63 -5.84 -18.17
N ASP A 139 12.50 -6.47 -17.93
CA ASP A 139 12.34 -7.62 -17.05
C ASP A 139 11.94 -8.83 -17.87
N THR A 140 12.56 -9.96 -17.58
CA THR A 140 12.03 -11.31 -17.91
C THR A 140 11.59 -11.92 -16.59
N PHE A 141 10.30 -12.18 -16.46
CA PHE A 141 9.66 -12.71 -15.28
C PHE A 141 9.08 -14.09 -15.58
N ASP A 142 9.71 -15.12 -15.05
CA ASP A 142 9.27 -16.52 -15.16
C ASP A 142 8.59 -16.96 -13.88
N ILE A 143 7.38 -17.49 -13.97
CA ILE A 143 6.68 -18.06 -12.83
C ILE A 143 6.09 -19.42 -13.16
N THR A 144 6.26 -20.36 -12.23
CA THR A 144 5.56 -21.65 -12.22
C THR A 144 4.79 -21.79 -10.91
N VAL A 145 3.47 -21.91 -10.98
CA VAL A 145 2.60 -22.18 -9.83
C VAL A 145 2.11 -23.62 -9.87
N THR A 146 2.45 -24.39 -8.86
CA THR A 146 2.10 -25.81 -8.71
C THR A 146 1.06 -25.98 -7.62
N ASP A 147 -0.08 -26.59 -7.95
CA ASP A 147 -0.99 -27.15 -6.94
C ASP A 147 -0.39 -28.47 -6.43
N VAL A 148 0.16 -28.43 -5.21
CA VAL A 148 0.87 -29.58 -4.62
C VAL A 148 -0.08 -30.72 -4.24
N LYS A 149 -1.41 -30.46 -4.12
CA LYS A 149 -2.39 -31.50 -3.79
C LYS A 149 -2.69 -32.42 -4.97
N ASN A 150 -2.75 -31.89 -6.17
CA ASN A 150 -3.09 -32.66 -7.37
C ASN A 150 -1.92 -32.78 -8.36
N GLY A 151 -0.84 -32.05 -8.17
CA GLY A 151 0.36 -32.07 -9.01
C GLY A 151 0.21 -31.27 -10.31
N SER A 152 -0.87 -30.52 -10.51
CA SER A 152 -1.01 -29.65 -11.68
C SER A 152 -0.13 -28.40 -11.56
N ALA A 153 0.47 -27.99 -12.66
CA ALA A 153 1.28 -26.77 -12.72
C ALA A 153 0.87 -25.91 -13.89
N GLN A 154 0.96 -24.59 -13.70
CA GLN A 154 0.82 -23.59 -14.75
C GLN A 154 2.07 -22.72 -14.72
N SER A 155 2.60 -22.41 -15.90
CA SER A 155 3.79 -21.56 -16.05
C SER A 155 3.50 -20.42 -17.01
N ARG A 156 4.20 -19.30 -16.79
CA ARG A 156 4.16 -18.13 -17.66
C ARG A 156 5.51 -17.43 -17.63
N GLU A 157 5.92 -16.92 -18.79
CA GLU A 157 7.02 -15.98 -18.96
C GLU A 157 6.44 -14.63 -19.43
N ASP A 158 6.75 -13.54 -18.73
CA ASP A 158 6.45 -12.17 -19.12
C ASP A 158 7.75 -11.45 -19.46
N LYS A 159 7.74 -10.64 -20.53
CA LYS A 159 8.87 -9.82 -20.96
C LYS A 159 8.39 -8.39 -21.10
N GLU A 160 8.68 -7.58 -20.11
CA GLU A 160 8.14 -6.24 -20.02
C GLU A 160 9.26 -5.19 -20.06
N PHE A 161 8.93 -4.06 -20.67
CA PHE A 161 9.78 -2.89 -20.64
C PHE A 161 9.05 -1.73 -19.97
N SER A 162 9.59 -1.26 -18.86
CA SER A 162 9.05 -0.18 -18.04
C SER A 162 9.85 1.09 -18.26
N PRO A 163 9.40 2.02 -19.13
CA PRO A 163 10.05 3.30 -19.36
C PRO A 163 9.85 4.26 -18.19
N ARG A 164 10.75 5.23 -18.08
CA ARG A 164 10.60 6.38 -17.18
C ARG A 164 11.25 7.62 -17.79
N ALA A 165 10.64 8.77 -17.56
CA ALA A 165 11.15 10.05 -17.99
C ALA A 165 10.87 11.12 -16.94
N GLY A 166 11.73 12.13 -16.87
CA GLY A 166 11.55 13.26 -15.97
C GLY A 166 12.16 14.53 -16.55
N LEU A 167 11.58 15.65 -16.20
CA LEU A 167 12.07 16.98 -16.52
C LEU A 167 12.01 17.83 -15.26
N ILE A 168 13.08 18.54 -14.95
CA ILE A 168 13.13 19.53 -13.88
C ILE A 168 13.60 20.85 -14.47
N TYR A 169 12.79 21.88 -14.29
CA TYR A 169 13.13 23.25 -14.65
C TYR A 169 13.20 24.13 -13.41
N LYS A 170 14.32 24.79 -13.22
CA LYS A 170 14.58 25.70 -12.09
C LYS A 170 14.56 27.15 -12.58
N PRO A 171 13.41 27.84 -12.57
CA PRO A 171 13.33 29.26 -12.94
C PRO A 171 14.08 30.17 -11.97
N LYS A 172 14.29 29.70 -10.73
CA LYS A 172 15.08 30.32 -9.66
C LYS A 172 15.74 29.23 -8.82
N ASP A 173 16.77 29.56 -8.09
CA ASP A 173 17.52 28.60 -7.25
C ASP A 173 16.64 27.89 -6.23
N ASN A 174 15.63 28.59 -5.75
CA ASN A 174 14.70 28.08 -4.73
C ASN A 174 13.35 27.55 -5.29
N ILE A 175 13.18 27.47 -6.61
CA ILE A 175 11.95 26.98 -7.25
C ILE A 175 12.32 25.93 -8.29
N SER A 176 11.71 24.76 -8.19
CA SER A 176 11.80 23.71 -9.20
C SER A 176 10.39 23.33 -9.67
N VAL A 177 10.15 23.36 -10.96
CA VAL A 177 8.97 22.80 -11.61
C VAL A 177 9.40 21.49 -12.24
N TYR A 178 8.61 20.43 -12.10
CA TYR A 178 8.96 19.13 -12.63
C TYR A 178 7.77 18.43 -13.30
N TYR A 179 8.12 17.53 -14.18
CA TYR A 179 7.24 16.50 -14.73
C TYR A 179 7.92 15.15 -14.60
N SER A 180 7.17 14.12 -14.24
CA SER A 180 7.63 12.74 -14.23
C SER A 180 6.62 11.82 -14.89
N TYR A 181 7.13 10.77 -15.53
CA TYR A 181 6.37 9.68 -16.11
C TYR A 181 7.08 8.37 -15.82
N SER A 182 6.31 7.34 -15.47
CA SER A 182 6.84 5.99 -15.29
C SER A 182 5.77 4.93 -15.57
N GLU A 183 6.24 3.78 -16.06
CA GLU A 183 5.43 2.58 -16.19
C GLU A 183 5.97 1.47 -15.28
N SER A 184 5.07 0.59 -14.86
CA SER A 184 5.37 -0.67 -14.17
C SER A 184 4.34 -1.72 -14.53
N PHE A 185 4.59 -2.97 -14.19
CA PHE A 185 3.66 -4.06 -14.49
C PHE A 185 3.41 -4.95 -13.28
N LEU A 186 2.27 -5.66 -13.28
CA LEU A 186 1.93 -6.68 -12.31
C LEU A 186 1.66 -8.00 -13.04
N PRO A 187 2.45 -9.06 -12.78
CA PRO A 187 2.24 -10.38 -13.38
C PRO A 187 0.88 -11.00 -13.02
N ARG A 188 0.32 -11.81 -13.89
CA ARG A 188 -1.00 -12.45 -13.71
C ARG A 188 -1.15 -13.39 -12.52
N SER A 189 -0.07 -13.78 -11.89
CA SER A 189 -0.09 -14.51 -10.60
C SER A 189 -0.50 -13.63 -9.41
N GLY A 190 -0.60 -12.31 -9.62
CA GLY A 190 -0.89 -11.30 -8.61
C GLY A 190 0.21 -11.15 -7.55
N GLU A 191 0.04 -10.20 -6.64
CA GLU A 191 1.04 -9.82 -5.63
C GLU A 191 1.47 -10.95 -4.68
N GLN A 192 0.60 -11.93 -4.47
CA GLN A 192 0.87 -13.05 -3.56
C GLN A 192 1.52 -14.25 -4.27
N PHE A 193 1.62 -14.24 -5.59
CA PHE A 193 2.18 -15.33 -6.40
C PHE A 193 1.61 -16.72 -6.07
N LYS A 194 0.34 -16.81 -5.71
CA LYS A 194 -0.25 -18.06 -5.21
C LYS A 194 -1.26 -18.72 -6.15
N SER A 195 -1.62 -18.05 -7.23
CA SER A 195 -2.60 -18.60 -8.18
C SER A 195 -2.27 -18.19 -9.61
N LEU A 196 -2.28 -19.16 -10.50
CA LEU A 196 -2.18 -18.96 -11.94
C LEU A 196 -3.08 -19.99 -12.60
N SER A 197 -4.21 -19.55 -13.15
CA SER A 197 -5.11 -20.40 -13.93
C SER A 197 -4.67 -20.42 -15.39
N ALA A 198 -5.13 -21.42 -16.16
CA ALA A 198 -4.85 -21.46 -17.58
C ALA A 198 -5.41 -20.24 -18.33
N SER A 199 -6.55 -19.70 -17.90
CA SER A 199 -7.13 -18.48 -18.47
C SER A 199 -6.33 -17.22 -18.11
N SER A 200 -5.87 -17.08 -16.86
CA SER A 200 -5.05 -15.93 -16.48
C SER A 200 -3.63 -16.02 -17.07
N ALA A 201 -3.09 -17.22 -17.25
CA ALA A 201 -1.79 -17.41 -17.90
C ALA A 201 -1.79 -17.04 -19.40
N ALA A 202 -2.96 -16.89 -20.00
CA ALA A 202 -3.11 -16.52 -21.41
C ALA A 202 -3.28 -15.01 -21.64
N LEU A 203 -3.41 -14.20 -20.60
CA LEU A 203 -3.57 -12.75 -20.68
C LEU A 203 -2.25 -12.03 -20.37
N ASP A 204 -2.01 -10.89 -20.98
CA ASP A 204 -0.86 -10.05 -20.67
C ASP A 204 -0.90 -9.49 -19.24
N PRO A 205 0.24 -9.12 -18.63
CA PRO A 205 0.29 -8.47 -17.32
C PRO A 205 -0.54 -7.20 -17.28
N ASP A 206 -0.98 -6.82 -16.08
CA ASP A 206 -1.54 -5.49 -15.87
C ASP A 206 -0.42 -4.46 -15.93
N VAL A 207 -0.63 -3.37 -16.66
CA VAL A 207 0.31 -2.25 -16.77
C VAL A 207 -0.21 -1.09 -15.94
N TYR A 208 0.71 -0.41 -15.26
CA TYR A 208 0.44 0.80 -14.50
C TYR A 208 1.26 1.93 -15.05
N GLU A 209 0.58 3.01 -15.42
CA GLU A 209 1.19 4.26 -15.83
C GLU A 209 0.98 5.30 -14.74
N SER A 210 2.00 6.12 -14.49
CA SER A 210 1.90 7.22 -13.55
C SER A 210 2.55 8.47 -14.15
N SER A 211 1.83 9.56 -14.12
CA SER A 211 2.35 10.88 -14.51
C SER A 211 2.09 11.91 -13.41
N GLU A 212 3.04 12.81 -13.24
CA GLU A 212 2.96 13.85 -12.22
C GLU A 212 3.59 15.15 -12.73
N VAL A 213 2.94 16.28 -12.50
CA VAL A 213 3.49 17.61 -12.69
C VAL A 213 3.40 18.39 -11.39
N GLY A 214 4.54 18.94 -10.96
CA GLY A 214 4.57 19.60 -9.67
C GLY A 214 5.57 20.75 -9.58
N VAL A 215 5.53 21.40 -8.42
CA VAL A 215 6.44 22.47 -8.04
C VAL A 215 7.00 22.21 -6.64
N LYS A 216 8.30 22.42 -6.47
CA LYS A 216 8.98 22.42 -5.17
C LYS A 216 9.56 23.82 -4.94
N VAL A 217 9.25 24.39 -3.78
CA VAL A 217 9.70 25.73 -3.39
C VAL A 217 10.43 25.64 -2.04
N ALA A 218 11.72 25.97 -2.02
CA ALA A 218 12.42 26.27 -0.78
C ALA A 218 12.01 27.68 -0.32
N ILE A 219 11.13 27.74 0.69
CA ILE A 219 10.65 29.02 1.25
C ILE A 219 11.76 29.66 2.08
N SER A 220 12.51 28.84 2.80
CA SER A 220 13.75 29.18 3.50
C SER A 220 14.72 27.97 3.42
N ASP A 221 15.88 28.07 4.08
CA ASP A 221 16.85 26.99 4.15
C ASP A 221 16.27 25.72 4.82
N ASP A 222 15.31 25.92 5.76
CA ASP A 222 14.74 24.85 6.57
C ASP A 222 13.24 24.61 6.32
N LEU A 223 12.60 25.32 5.37
CA LEU A 223 11.17 25.19 5.08
C LEU A 223 10.92 25.02 3.59
N SER A 224 10.21 23.98 3.21
CA SER A 224 9.87 23.67 1.82
C SER A 224 8.39 23.40 1.63
N LEU A 225 7.88 23.78 0.47
CA LEU A 225 6.55 23.44 -0.04
C LEU A 225 6.72 22.63 -1.33
N THR A 226 5.99 21.51 -1.40
CA THR A 226 5.79 20.76 -2.65
C THR A 226 4.30 20.75 -2.97
N ALA A 227 3.94 20.90 -4.23
CA ALA A 227 2.57 20.71 -4.69
C ALA A 227 2.59 20.05 -6.08
N ALA A 228 1.69 19.10 -6.32
CA ALA A 228 1.64 18.36 -7.55
C ALA A 228 0.21 17.97 -7.95
N PHE A 229 0.01 17.81 -9.25
CA PHE A 229 -1.10 17.07 -9.83
C PHE A 229 -0.56 15.76 -10.36
N PHE A 230 -1.25 14.67 -10.08
CA PHE A 230 -0.88 13.34 -10.52
C PHE A 230 -2.07 12.61 -11.18
N GLU A 231 -1.73 11.67 -12.04
CA GLU A 231 -2.63 10.69 -12.61
C GLU A 231 -1.94 9.33 -12.59
N SER A 232 -2.67 8.30 -12.16
CA SER A 232 -2.25 6.90 -12.22
C SER A 232 -3.33 6.09 -12.89
N GLU A 233 -2.95 5.33 -13.91
CA GLU A 233 -3.84 4.47 -14.66
C GLU A 233 -3.36 3.02 -14.60
N GLN A 234 -4.29 2.09 -14.38
CA GLN A 234 -4.09 0.67 -14.55
C GLN A 234 -4.74 0.22 -15.84
N THR A 235 -3.99 -0.35 -16.76
CA THR A 235 -4.51 -1.07 -17.94
C THR A 235 -4.48 -2.56 -17.65
N VAL A 236 -5.61 -3.22 -17.85
CA VAL A 236 -5.78 -4.66 -17.63
C VAL A 236 -6.11 -5.36 -18.94
N ALA A 237 -5.44 -6.47 -19.23
CA ALA A 237 -5.81 -7.31 -20.36
C ALA A 237 -7.11 -8.07 -20.07
N SER A 238 -8.00 -8.09 -21.04
CA SER A 238 -9.29 -8.75 -21.01
C SER A 238 -9.54 -9.51 -22.32
N LYS A 239 -10.60 -10.29 -22.39
CA LYS A 239 -11.08 -10.89 -23.64
C LYS A 239 -12.20 -10.05 -24.22
N ASP A 240 -12.12 -9.71 -25.51
CA ASP A 240 -13.24 -9.14 -26.23
C ASP A 240 -14.39 -10.16 -26.33
N ASP A 241 -15.57 -9.77 -25.91
CA ASP A 241 -16.74 -10.66 -25.83
C ASP A 241 -17.24 -11.15 -27.20
N VAL A 242 -16.86 -10.49 -28.30
CA VAL A 242 -17.31 -10.79 -29.67
C VAL A 242 -16.25 -11.58 -30.44
N THR A 243 -15.00 -11.14 -30.38
CA THR A 243 -13.91 -11.74 -31.15
C THR A 243 -13.15 -12.83 -30.38
N GLY A 244 -13.19 -12.76 -29.04
CA GLY A 244 -12.39 -13.60 -28.15
C GLY A 244 -10.90 -13.29 -28.15
N GLU A 245 -10.50 -12.22 -28.83
CA GLU A 245 -9.12 -11.72 -28.83
C GLU A 245 -8.77 -11.01 -27.53
N ASP A 246 -7.48 -10.96 -27.21
CA ASP A 246 -6.99 -10.17 -26.08
C ASP A 246 -7.06 -8.70 -26.42
N VAL A 247 -7.60 -7.91 -25.50
CA VAL A 247 -7.72 -6.45 -25.62
C VAL A 247 -7.33 -5.82 -24.28
N ASP A 248 -6.60 -4.74 -24.35
CA ASP A 248 -6.31 -3.94 -23.18
C ASP A 248 -7.49 -3.00 -22.90
N ILE A 249 -7.94 -3.01 -21.66
CA ILE A 249 -8.98 -2.09 -21.19
C ILE A 249 -8.46 -1.27 -20.02
N LYS A 250 -8.91 -0.04 -19.91
CA LYS A 250 -8.69 0.79 -18.74
C LYS A 250 -9.32 0.12 -17.52
N GLY A 251 -8.53 -0.21 -16.51
CA GLY A 251 -8.97 -0.90 -15.30
C GLY A 251 -9.39 0.06 -14.20
N LEU A 252 -8.46 0.91 -13.79
CA LEU A 252 -8.63 1.90 -12.73
C LEU A 252 -7.84 3.14 -13.09
N THR A 253 -8.43 4.31 -12.89
CA THR A 253 -7.72 5.60 -12.92
C THR A 253 -7.89 6.27 -11.58
N VAL A 254 -6.83 6.90 -11.12
CA VAL A 254 -6.85 7.79 -9.95
C VAL A 254 -6.08 9.04 -10.33
N ASP A 255 -6.74 10.18 -10.26
CA ASP A 255 -6.10 11.47 -10.42
C ASP A 255 -6.30 12.35 -9.19
N GLY A 256 -5.43 13.32 -9.01
CA GLY A 256 -5.53 14.16 -7.84
C GLY A 256 -4.52 15.28 -7.75
N PHE A 257 -4.64 15.98 -6.65
CA PHE A 257 -3.74 17.05 -6.23
C PHE A 257 -3.18 16.72 -4.86
N GLU A 258 -1.89 16.94 -4.68
CA GLU A 258 -1.24 16.86 -3.37
C GLU A 258 -0.41 18.10 -3.07
N ALA A 259 -0.30 18.42 -1.77
CA ALA A 259 0.59 19.47 -1.28
C ALA A 259 1.20 19.08 0.06
N GLU A 260 2.49 19.32 0.22
CA GLU A 260 3.24 19.12 1.46
C GLU A 260 3.99 20.39 1.85
N LEU A 261 3.80 20.86 3.09
CA LEU A 261 4.64 21.88 3.72
C LEU A 261 5.45 21.20 4.83
N LYS A 262 6.78 21.31 4.76
CA LYS A 262 7.67 20.61 5.69
C LYS A 262 8.86 21.47 6.07
N GLY A 263 9.14 21.52 7.37
CA GLY A 263 10.33 22.17 7.91
C GLY A 263 10.09 23.01 9.17
N ASN A 264 11.03 23.91 9.44
CA ASN A 264 10.99 24.78 10.61
C ASN A 264 10.29 26.10 10.27
N LEU A 265 9.16 26.35 10.93
CA LEU A 265 8.46 27.65 10.86
C LEU A 265 9.14 28.71 11.74
N THR A 266 9.76 28.28 12.82
CA THR A 266 10.60 29.08 13.71
C THR A 266 11.73 28.20 14.27
N ASP A 267 12.70 28.78 14.96
CA ASP A 267 13.79 28.05 15.63
C ASP A 267 13.29 26.96 16.60
N LYS A 268 12.04 27.05 17.06
CA LYS A 268 11.44 26.13 18.04
C LYS A 268 10.24 25.34 17.53
N PHE A 269 9.73 25.66 16.36
CA PHE A 269 8.52 25.03 15.85
C PHE A 269 8.76 24.45 14.47
N SER A 270 8.69 23.12 14.38
CA SER A 270 8.75 22.35 13.13
C SER A 270 7.38 21.80 12.78
N LEU A 271 7.08 21.77 11.50
CA LEU A 271 5.79 21.31 10.96
C LEU A 271 6.00 20.37 9.77
N VAL A 272 5.17 19.34 9.71
CA VAL A 272 4.86 18.60 8.48
C VAL A 272 3.35 18.65 8.30
N ALA A 273 2.89 19.21 7.19
CA ALA A 273 1.48 19.27 6.84
C ALA A 273 1.32 18.74 5.40
N GLY A 274 0.45 17.77 5.21
CA GLY A 274 0.14 17.16 3.93
C GLY A 274 -1.36 17.24 3.65
N PHE A 275 -1.70 17.57 2.42
CA PHE A 275 -3.07 17.55 1.90
C PHE A 275 -3.08 16.79 0.57
N THR A 276 -4.06 15.90 0.42
CA THR A 276 -4.33 15.19 -0.84
C THR A 276 -5.84 15.26 -1.10
N ALA A 277 -6.19 15.59 -2.33
CA ALA A 277 -7.54 15.43 -2.87
C ALA A 277 -7.43 14.54 -4.10
N MET A 278 -8.26 13.50 -4.21
CA MET A 278 -8.19 12.55 -5.30
C MET A 278 -9.57 12.07 -5.72
N ASP A 279 -9.67 11.69 -6.97
CA ASP A 279 -10.83 11.05 -7.56
C ASP A 279 -10.40 9.75 -8.23
N GLY A 280 -11.28 8.79 -8.26
CA GLY A 280 -11.00 7.49 -8.86
C GLY A 280 -12.16 6.99 -9.70
N GLU A 281 -11.83 6.38 -10.84
CA GLU A 281 -12.81 5.78 -11.75
C GLU A 281 -12.40 4.36 -12.13
N THR A 282 -13.35 3.42 -12.00
CA THR A 282 -13.20 2.04 -12.48
C THR A 282 -13.51 1.93 -13.97
N SER A 283 -13.15 0.80 -14.61
CA SER A 283 -13.48 0.51 -16.01
C SER A 283 -14.97 0.65 -16.37
N SER A 284 -15.86 0.57 -15.41
CA SER A 284 -17.31 0.72 -15.60
C SER A 284 -17.84 2.12 -15.31
N GLY A 285 -16.98 3.10 -15.06
CA GLY A 285 -17.36 4.48 -14.78
C GLY A 285 -17.87 4.72 -13.37
N GLY A 286 -17.60 3.83 -12.43
CA GLY A 286 -17.99 3.99 -11.04
C GLY A 286 -16.79 4.20 -10.12
N GLU A 287 -17.06 4.62 -8.89
CA GLU A 287 -16.04 4.88 -7.89
C GLU A 287 -15.35 3.60 -7.39
N PRO A 288 -14.02 3.59 -7.25
CA PRO A 288 -13.28 2.48 -6.68
C PRO A 288 -13.45 2.40 -5.15
N ARG A 289 -13.12 1.23 -4.61
CA ARG A 289 -13.08 1.04 -3.16
C ARG A 289 -11.83 1.69 -2.55
N GLU A 290 -11.95 2.13 -1.31
CA GLU A 290 -10.84 2.55 -0.44
C GLU A 290 -9.99 3.72 -0.98
N ILE A 291 -10.56 4.53 -1.89
CA ILE A 291 -9.98 5.79 -2.31
C ILE A 291 -10.77 6.91 -1.64
N PRO A 292 -10.23 7.57 -0.58
CA PRO A 292 -10.90 8.69 0.04
C PRO A 292 -10.79 9.94 -0.85
N ASP A 293 -11.86 10.74 -0.88
CA ASP A 293 -11.93 11.99 -1.63
C ASP A 293 -10.88 13.03 -1.18
N GLN A 294 -10.50 12.99 0.10
CA GLN A 294 -9.50 13.89 0.65
C GLN A 294 -8.80 13.32 1.89
N MET A 295 -7.55 13.71 2.05
CA MET A 295 -6.77 13.44 3.26
C MET A 295 -6.06 14.72 3.70
N LEU A 296 -6.06 14.98 5.01
CA LEU A 296 -5.28 16.07 5.61
C LEU A 296 -4.52 15.53 6.82
N THR A 297 -3.21 15.72 6.81
CA THR A 297 -2.33 15.35 7.92
C THR A 297 -1.55 16.56 8.38
N LEU A 298 -1.36 16.69 9.68
CA LEU A 298 -0.53 17.71 10.26
C LEU A 298 0.21 17.12 11.45
N TYR A 299 1.51 17.33 11.52
CA TYR A 299 2.33 16.96 12.66
C TYR A 299 3.26 18.12 13.00
N GLY A 300 3.05 18.71 14.17
CA GLY A 300 3.83 19.83 14.68
C GLY A 300 4.63 19.44 15.91
N THR A 301 5.87 19.91 16.02
CA THR A 301 6.71 19.77 17.19
C THR A 301 7.13 21.14 17.71
N TYR A 302 7.05 21.33 19.01
CA TYR A 302 7.46 22.56 19.65
C TYR A 302 8.49 22.29 20.75
N GLU A 303 9.66 22.89 20.62
CA GLU A 303 10.73 22.86 21.62
C GLU A 303 10.46 23.88 22.75
N ILE A 304 10.01 23.37 23.89
CA ILE A 304 9.78 24.22 25.09
C ILE A 304 11.11 24.71 25.61
N SER A 305 12.13 23.85 25.64
CA SER A 305 13.49 24.11 26.05
C SER A 305 14.45 23.12 25.44
N ASP A 306 15.75 23.29 25.59
CA ASP A 306 16.80 22.36 25.14
C ASP A 306 16.59 20.92 25.63
N LYS A 307 15.81 20.73 26.70
CA LYS A 307 15.54 19.44 27.33
C LYS A 307 14.14 18.88 27.06
N ALA A 308 13.19 19.71 26.69
CA ALA A 308 11.78 19.29 26.62
C ALA A 308 11.09 19.82 25.38
N GLY A 309 10.26 18.99 24.79
CA GLY A 309 9.36 19.39 23.72
C GLY A 309 8.05 18.62 23.74
N ILE A 310 7.10 19.13 23.00
CA ILE A 310 5.79 18.55 22.76
C ILE A 310 5.55 18.40 21.27
N ALA A 311 4.72 17.44 20.90
CA ALA A 311 4.24 17.27 19.54
C ALA A 311 2.73 17.11 19.53
N PHE A 312 2.14 17.52 18.44
CA PHE A 312 0.72 17.37 18.16
C PHE A 312 0.52 16.82 16.75
N GLY A 313 -0.29 15.79 16.65
CA GLY A 313 -0.69 15.14 15.41
C GLY A 313 -2.18 15.35 15.14
N PHE A 314 -2.51 15.54 13.87
CA PHE A 314 -3.88 15.62 13.37
C PHE A 314 -3.96 14.85 12.05
N THR A 315 -4.95 13.97 11.93
CA THR A 315 -5.26 13.25 10.69
C THR A 315 -6.76 13.34 10.45
N LYS A 316 -7.13 13.84 9.28
CA LYS A 316 -8.50 13.76 8.77
C LYS A 316 -8.49 12.97 7.47
N GLN A 317 -9.32 11.96 7.38
CA GLN A 317 -9.58 11.20 6.15
C GLN A 317 -11.04 11.37 5.77
N GLY A 318 -11.30 11.63 4.50
CA GLY A 318 -12.63 11.67 3.91
C GLY A 318 -13.27 10.28 3.87
N GLU A 319 -14.48 10.21 3.44
CA GLU A 319 -15.16 8.94 3.22
C GLU A 319 -14.59 8.20 2.01
N SER A 320 -14.78 6.88 1.96
CA SER A 320 -14.41 6.06 0.81
C SER A 320 -15.36 4.88 0.66
N ASN A 321 -15.45 4.33 -0.55
CA ASN A 321 -16.32 3.19 -0.80
C ASN A 321 -15.73 1.90 -0.23
N ILE A 322 -16.58 1.06 0.36
CA ILE A 322 -16.21 -0.29 0.83
C ILE A 322 -15.97 -1.23 -0.36
N LYS A 323 -16.65 -1.01 -1.47
CA LYS A 323 -16.61 -1.87 -2.65
C LYS A 323 -16.76 -1.04 -3.92
N ASN A 324 -16.04 -1.43 -4.97
CA ASN A 324 -16.14 -0.81 -6.29
C ASN A 324 -17.61 -0.70 -6.75
N ASN A 325 -17.96 0.45 -7.31
CA ASN A 325 -19.27 0.72 -7.89
C ASN A 325 -20.46 0.53 -6.92
N LYS A 326 -20.23 0.80 -5.63
CA LYS A 326 -21.24 0.72 -4.57
C LYS A 326 -21.19 1.96 -3.67
N PRO A 327 -21.65 3.14 -4.19
CA PRO A 327 -21.55 4.40 -3.45
C PRO A 327 -22.40 4.44 -2.17
N ASP A 328 -23.37 3.54 -2.02
CA ASP A 328 -24.18 3.43 -0.78
C ASP A 328 -23.47 2.71 0.37
N LEU A 329 -22.30 2.12 0.10
CA LEU A 329 -21.52 1.34 1.07
C LEU A 329 -20.19 2.03 1.34
N ILE A 330 -20.18 2.89 2.36
CA ILE A 330 -19.05 3.77 2.68
C ILE A 330 -18.35 3.37 3.99
N LEU A 331 -17.04 3.58 4.02
CA LEU A 331 -16.27 3.81 5.24
C LEU A 331 -16.42 5.28 5.59
N PRO A 332 -16.95 5.61 6.79
CA PRO A 332 -17.17 7.00 7.16
C PRO A 332 -15.86 7.76 7.32
N SER A 333 -15.90 9.06 7.04
CA SER A 333 -14.79 9.96 7.35
C SER A 333 -14.49 9.99 8.85
N TYR A 334 -13.23 10.25 9.18
CA TYR A 334 -12.82 10.39 10.59
C TYR A 334 -11.78 11.49 10.80
N THR A 335 -11.64 11.90 12.07
CA THR A 335 -10.61 12.84 12.50
C THR A 335 -9.95 12.31 13.76
N ARG A 336 -8.63 12.07 13.69
CA ARG A 336 -7.82 11.58 14.80
C ARG A 336 -6.84 12.65 15.26
N PHE A 337 -6.69 12.78 16.57
CA PHE A 337 -5.73 13.65 17.23
C PHE A 337 -4.72 12.81 18.03
N ASP A 338 -3.45 13.16 17.91
CA ASP A 338 -2.36 12.52 18.62
C ASP A 338 -1.54 13.57 19.38
N MET A 339 -0.94 13.19 20.49
CA MET A 339 -0.04 14.05 21.27
C MET A 339 1.20 13.29 21.69
N ALA A 340 2.32 14.00 21.75
CA ALA A 340 3.53 13.46 22.34
C ALA A 340 4.26 14.52 23.17
N ALA A 341 5.07 14.06 24.12
CA ALA A 341 6.01 14.87 24.84
C ALA A 341 7.32 14.12 25.04
N TYR A 342 8.42 14.83 25.07
CA TYR A 342 9.71 14.23 25.42
C TYR A 342 10.45 15.08 26.45
N TYR A 343 11.31 14.41 27.24
CA TYR A 343 12.19 15.04 28.18
C TYR A 343 13.57 14.37 28.15
N ASN A 344 14.60 15.15 27.82
CA ASN A 344 16.00 14.73 27.87
C ASN A 344 16.48 14.81 29.31
N ILE A 345 16.50 13.66 30.00
CA ILE A 345 16.98 13.56 31.39
C ILE A 345 18.49 13.85 31.45
N SER A 346 19.21 13.33 30.44
CA SER A 346 20.61 13.63 30.17
C SER A 346 20.85 13.53 28.65
N ASP A 347 22.08 13.79 28.19
CA ASP A 347 22.42 13.76 26.76
C ASP A 347 22.23 12.38 26.11
N ASP A 348 22.26 11.34 26.96
CA ASP A 348 22.15 9.94 26.55
C ASP A 348 20.82 9.27 26.97
N LEU A 349 19.93 9.97 27.74
CA LEU A 349 18.72 9.39 28.32
C LEU A 349 17.50 10.24 28.05
N VAL A 350 16.55 9.69 27.30
CA VAL A 350 15.31 10.37 26.88
C VAL A 350 14.08 9.63 27.37
N LEU A 351 13.19 10.34 28.02
CA LEU A 351 11.84 9.89 28.36
C LEU A 351 10.86 10.41 27.28
N ARG A 352 9.99 9.54 26.77
CA ARG A 352 8.91 9.91 25.84
C ARG A 352 7.56 9.44 26.35
N PHE A 353 6.56 10.28 26.15
CA PHE A 353 5.17 10.03 26.43
C PHE A 353 4.38 10.29 25.16
N ASN A 354 3.59 9.30 24.69
CA ASN A 354 2.76 9.41 23.50
C ASN A 354 1.33 9.04 23.85
N VAL A 355 0.39 9.79 23.32
CA VAL A 355 -1.04 9.50 23.34
C VAL A 355 -1.52 9.48 21.90
N GLU A 356 -1.92 8.32 21.43
CA GLU A 356 -2.53 8.13 20.12
C GLU A 356 -4.04 8.11 20.27
N ASN A 357 -4.76 8.62 19.28
CA ASN A 357 -6.21 8.78 19.31
C ASN A 357 -6.70 9.46 20.60
N LEU A 358 -6.25 10.68 20.84
CA LEU A 358 -6.49 11.43 22.07
C LEU A 358 -7.98 11.57 22.43
N THR A 359 -8.83 11.69 21.42
CA THR A 359 -10.29 11.87 21.56
C THR A 359 -11.06 10.57 21.63
N ASP A 360 -10.37 9.43 21.50
CA ASP A 360 -10.98 8.08 21.47
C ASP A 360 -12.02 7.94 20.35
N GLU A 361 -11.68 8.45 19.17
CA GLU A 361 -12.51 8.37 17.97
C GLU A 361 -12.66 6.92 17.51
N LEU A 362 -13.88 6.48 17.26
CA LEU A 362 -14.15 5.21 16.59
C LEU A 362 -14.02 5.41 15.07
N TYR A 363 -13.03 4.80 14.45
CA TYR A 363 -12.80 4.94 13.03
C TYR A 363 -12.46 3.60 12.36
N PHE A 364 -12.62 3.56 11.03
CA PHE A 364 -12.35 2.38 10.22
C PHE A 364 -11.28 2.73 9.18
N GLN A 365 -10.16 2.02 9.23
CA GLN A 365 -9.01 2.32 8.36
C GLN A 365 -9.18 1.75 6.96
N HIS A 366 -9.75 0.56 6.85
CA HIS A 366 -9.97 -0.14 5.59
C HIS A 366 -11.07 -1.19 5.72
N SER A 367 -11.52 -1.71 4.58
CA SER A 367 -12.46 -2.82 4.50
C SER A 367 -11.91 -3.93 3.59
N HIS A 368 -12.16 -5.19 3.93
CA HIS A 368 -11.89 -6.29 3.01
C HIS A 368 -13.06 -6.50 2.04
N SER A 369 -14.28 -6.32 2.52
CA SER A 369 -15.52 -6.52 1.77
C SER A 369 -16.68 -5.85 2.52
N THR A 370 -17.89 -5.97 1.99
CA THR A 370 -19.13 -5.43 2.57
C THR A 370 -19.47 -5.93 3.97
N HIS A 371 -18.80 -6.93 4.45
CA HIS A 371 -19.02 -7.56 5.77
C HIS A 371 -17.81 -7.51 6.71
N GLN A 372 -16.72 -6.84 6.29
CA GLN A 372 -15.49 -6.75 7.09
C GLN A 372 -14.89 -5.35 6.96
N ALA A 373 -14.76 -4.67 8.08
CA ALA A 373 -13.99 -3.44 8.20
C ALA A 373 -13.02 -3.54 9.38
N SER A 374 -11.83 -3.00 9.23
CA SER A 374 -10.84 -2.93 10.30
C SER A 374 -11.08 -1.71 11.15
N VAL A 375 -11.39 -1.94 12.42
CA VAL A 375 -11.51 -0.87 13.42
C VAL A 375 -10.12 -0.32 13.72
N GLY A 376 -10.00 1.00 13.74
CA GLY A 376 -8.79 1.70 14.19
C GLY A 376 -8.54 1.49 15.67
N GLU A 377 -7.31 1.74 16.09
CA GLU A 377 -6.93 1.62 17.50
C GLU A 377 -7.66 2.66 18.37
N GLU A 378 -8.18 2.21 19.52
CA GLU A 378 -8.70 3.07 20.57
C GLU A 378 -7.59 3.97 21.14
N LYS A 379 -7.96 4.90 22.03
CA LYS A 379 -6.97 5.72 22.73
C LYS A 379 -5.88 4.86 23.37
N ASN A 380 -4.65 5.11 22.95
CA ASN A 380 -3.47 4.38 23.40
C ASN A 380 -2.48 5.33 24.10
N VAL A 381 -1.91 4.89 25.20
CA VAL A 381 -0.87 5.64 25.91
C VAL A 381 0.39 4.78 25.98
N ARG A 382 1.50 5.33 25.49
CA ARG A 382 2.81 4.69 25.52
C ARG A 382 3.83 5.56 26.23
N VAL A 383 4.54 4.96 27.18
CA VAL A 383 5.70 5.58 27.83
C VAL A 383 6.95 4.80 27.45
N SER A 384 7.99 5.47 27.01
CA SER A 384 9.26 4.84 26.66
C SER A 384 10.45 5.62 27.24
N ILE A 385 11.47 4.86 27.63
CA ILE A 385 12.76 5.36 28.04
C ILE A 385 13.80 4.80 27.07
N SER A 386 14.58 5.69 26.46
CA SER A 386 15.65 5.32 25.53
C SER A 386 16.98 5.80 26.09
N LYS A 387 17.95 4.89 26.15
CA LYS A 387 19.32 5.20 26.53
C LYS A 387 20.29 4.85 25.40
N LYS A 388 21.17 5.78 25.08
CA LYS A 388 22.29 5.58 24.17
C LYS A 388 23.52 5.17 24.98
N PHE A 389 24.25 4.14 24.55
CA PHE A 389 25.45 3.63 25.19
C PHE A 389 26.69 3.97 24.40
#